data_b80761912417238b0a55b6f1c7b11505
#
_entry.id   b80761912417238b0a55b6f1c7b11505
#
_cell.length_a   1.000
_cell.length_b   1.000
_cell.length_c   1.000
_cell.angle_alpha   90.00
_cell.angle_beta   90.00
_cell.angle_gamma   90.00
#
_symmetry.space_group_name_H-M   'P 1'
#
loop_
_entity.id
_entity.type
_entity.pdbx_description
1 polymer ?
#
loop_
_entity_poly.entity_id
_entity_poly.type
_entity_poly.pdbx_seq_one_letter_code
_entity_poly.pdbx_strand_id
1 'polypeptide(L)'
;PKKLVELLEDKKRKIQETLPELIALTGIITEKPKAVIFEGTKWIRSILEDVLGEKKTIYHYGDILSLQKSLQYIFPQYIQKRVERKIPIKIICKWEEPHKELLTTSKTQFRQFVFIPPRYNFKSSIFIYSKKVAVLSLQKEPYYGIVVENEDFYETQKNLFELLWKTYN
;
A
#
# COMPACT_ATOMS: atom_id res chain seq x y z
N PRO A 1 31.59 -37.48 -11.13
CA PRO A 1 30.83 -36.50 -10.30
C PRO A 1 31.65 -35.25 -10.04
N LYS A 2 32.92 -35.31 -9.63
CA LYS A 2 33.73 -34.12 -9.30
C LYS A 2 33.87 -33.16 -10.49
N LYS A 3 34.18 -33.67 -11.68
CA LYS A 3 34.38 -32.87 -12.90
C LYS A 3 33.13 -32.07 -13.31
N LEU A 4 31.94 -32.56 -12.98
CA LEU A 4 30.67 -31.87 -13.25
C LEU A 4 30.44 -30.69 -12.27
N VAL A 5 30.84 -30.89 -11.00
CA VAL A 5 30.75 -29.84 -9.97
C VAL A 5 31.71 -28.70 -10.32
N GLU A 6 32.96 -29.01 -10.68
CA GLU A 6 33.94 -28.02 -11.11
C GLU A 6 33.47 -27.21 -12.33
N LEU A 7 32.83 -27.87 -13.31
CA LEU A 7 32.30 -27.22 -14.50
C LEU A 7 31.14 -26.27 -14.16
N LEU A 8 30.32 -26.65 -13.20
CA LEU A 8 29.18 -25.80 -12.73
C LEU A 8 29.65 -24.59 -11.93
N GLU A 9 30.71 -24.78 -11.10
CA GLU A 9 31.33 -23.70 -10.36
C GLU A 9 32.00 -22.68 -11.28
N ASP A 10 32.71 -23.15 -12.30
CA ASP A 10 33.33 -22.30 -13.33
C ASP A 10 32.28 -21.52 -14.14
N LYS A 11 31.17 -22.15 -14.52
CA LYS A 11 30.08 -21.47 -15.20
C LYS A 11 29.40 -20.43 -14.30
N LYS A 12 29.20 -20.75 -13.01
CA LYS A 12 28.64 -19.82 -12.02
C LYS A 12 29.55 -18.61 -11.86
N ARG A 13 30.87 -18.82 -11.74
CA ARG A 13 31.85 -17.74 -11.63
C ARG A 13 31.83 -16.84 -12.86
N LYS A 14 31.87 -17.40 -14.08
CA LYS A 14 31.77 -16.62 -15.33
C LYS A 14 30.51 -15.78 -15.41
N ILE A 15 29.35 -16.33 -15.02
CA ILE A 15 28.10 -15.59 -14.98
C ILE A 15 28.19 -14.44 -13.97
N GLN A 16 28.75 -14.68 -12.78
CA GLN A 16 28.89 -13.64 -11.76
C GLN A 16 29.88 -12.52 -12.18
N GLU A 17 30.91 -12.84 -12.93
CA GLU A 17 31.87 -11.87 -13.48
C GLU A 17 31.25 -11.02 -14.61
N THR A 18 30.40 -11.61 -15.45
CA THR A 18 29.78 -10.93 -16.61
C THR A 18 28.48 -10.18 -16.22
N LEU A 19 27.86 -10.57 -15.12
CA LEU A 19 26.58 -9.98 -14.68
C LEU A 19 26.65 -8.45 -14.47
N PRO A 20 27.70 -7.87 -13.84
CA PRO A 20 27.84 -6.42 -13.71
C PRO A 20 27.93 -5.69 -15.06
N GLU A 21 28.63 -6.27 -16.04
CA GLU A 21 28.73 -5.68 -17.38
C GLU A 21 27.39 -5.73 -18.13
N LEU A 22 26.65 -6.84 -18.02
CA LEU A 22 25.31 -6.96 -18.60
C LEU A 22 24.33 -5.99 -17.95
N ILE A 23 24.42 -5.80 -16.63
CA ILE A 23 23.65 -4.80 -15.90
C ILE A 23 24.04 -3.39 -16.36
N ALA A 24 25.33 -3.12 -16.59
CA ALA A 24 25.79 -1.83 -17.11
C ALA A 24 25.32 -1.56 -18.55
N LEU A 25 25.26 -2.56 -19.41
CA LEU A 25 24.78 -2.44 -20.80
C LEU A 25 23.25 -2.25 -20.92
N THR A 26 22.46 -2.64 -19.92
CA THR A 26 21.02 -2.47 -19.94
C THR A 26 20.56 -1.02 -19.68
N GLY A 27 21.50 -0.04 -19.61
CA GLY A 27 21.17 1.40 -19.49
C GLY A 27 20.29 1.71 -18.29
N ILE A 28 20.79 1.48 -17.17
CA ILE A 28 20.19 1.26 -15.87
C ILE A 28 19.18 2.31 -15.47
N ILE A 29 17.95 1.92 -15.39
CA ILE A 29 17.03 2.44 -14.38
C ILE A 29 17.49 1.81 -13.04
N THR A 30 18.21 2.57 -12.22
CA THR A 30 18.74 2.15 -10.92
C THR A 30 17.64 1.81 -9.91
N GLU A 31 16.39 2.19 -10.19
CA GLU A 31 15.20 1.83 -9.42
C GLU A 31 14.12 1.30 -10.39
N LYS A 32 14.18 0.01 -10.67
CA LYS A 32 13.05 -0.63 -11.38
C LYS A 32 11.82 -0.54 -10.47
N PRO A 33 10.69 -0.01 -10.96
CA PRO A 33 9.46 -0.02 -10.19
C PRO A 33 9.11 -1.47 -9.82
N LYS A 34 8.85 -1.71 -8.55
CA LYS A 34 8.42 -3.02 -8.07
C LYS A 34 6.91 -3.00 -7.96
N ALA A 35 6.24 -3.93 -8.63
CA ALA A 35 4.82 -4.15 -8.45
C ALA A 35 4.62 -5.61 -8.04
N VAL A 36 3.92 -5.82 -6.93
CA VAL A 36 3.58 -7.14 -6.42
C VAL A 36 2.06 -7.28 -6.38
N ILE A 37 1.56 -8.32 -7.01
CA ILE A 37 0.13 -8.65 -7.03
C ILE A 37 -0.12 -9.76 -6.03
N PHE A 38 -1.20 -9.64 -5.29
CA PHE A 38 -1.60 -10.57 -4.24
C PHE A 38 -3.04 -11.05 -4.46
N GLU A 39 -3.30 -12.29 -4.10
CA GLU A 39 -4.63 -12.91 -4.13
C GLU A 39 -4.94 -13.60 -2.80
N GLY A 40 -6.18 -13.47 -2.31
CA GLY A 40 -6.66 -14.04 -1.06
C GLY A 40 -6.42 -13.15 0.16
N THR A 41 -6.72 -13.65 1.37
CA THR A 41 -6.75 -12.84 2.60
C THR A 41 -5.42 -12.79 3.36
N LYS A 42 -4.56 -13.78 3.19
CA LYS A 42 -3.30 -13.91 3.98
C LYS A 42 -2.33 -12.73 3.78
N TRP A 43 -2.28 -12.19 2.57
CA TRP A 43 -1.39 -11.10 2.21
C TRP A 43 -1.85 -9.72 2.75
N ILE A 44 -3.15 -9.56 3.03
CA ILE A 44 -3.70 -8.28 3.51
C ILE A 44 -3.03 -7.86 4.81
N ARG A 45 -2.80 -8.82 5.72
CA ARG A 45 -2.07 -8.55 6.95
C ARG A 45 -0.67 -8.00 6.69
N SER A 46 0.05 -8.60 5.74
CA SER A 46 1.41 -8.15 5.38
C SER A 46 1.42 -6.74 4.82
N ILE A 47 0.44 -6.38 3.98
CA ILE A 47 0.31 -5.01 3.47
C ILE A 47 0.00 -4.03 4.61
N LEU A 48 -0.94 -4.35 5.50
CA LEU A 48 -1.27 -3.48 6.63
C LEU A 48 -0.09 -3.33 7.62
N GLU A 49 0.71 -4.37 7.83
CA GLU A 49 1.96 -4.27 8.61
C GLU A 49 3.00 -3.40 7.89
N ASP A 50 3.11 -3.48 6.56
CA ASP A 50 4.01 -2.61 5.78
C ASP A 50 3.57 -1.15 5.86
N VAL A 51 2.27 -0.87 5.78
CA VAL A 51 1.69 0.47 5.99
C VAL A 51 2.04 1.03 7.37
N LEU A 52 2.11 0.19 8.41
CA LEU A 52 2.55 0.59 9.75
C LEU A 52 4.05 0.90 9.85
N GLY A 53 4.83 0.65 8.82
CA GLY A 53 6.21 1.11 8.68
C GLY A 53 6.33 2.61 8.39
N GLU A 54 5.23 3.28 7.98
CA GLU A 54 5.22 4.73 7.77
C GLU A 54 5.47 5.47 9.09
N LYS A 55 6.31 6.49 9.04
CA LYS A 55 6.65 7.36 10.18
C LYS A 55 5.98 8.73 10.13
N LYS A 56 5.34 9.03 8.99
CA LYS A 56 4.64 10.29 8.73
C LYS A 56 3.14 10.03 8.62
N THR A 57 2.44 10.85 7.87
CA THR A 57 1.00 10.68 7.64
C THR A 57 0.74 9.64 6.56
N ILE A 58 -0.11 8.66 6.86
CA ILE A 58 -0.68 7.77 5.87
C ILE A 58 -1.82 8.50 5.17
N TYR A 59 -1.89 8.41 3.85
CA TYR A 59 -3.01 8.92 3.07
C TYR A 59 -3.84 7.73 2.58
N HIS A 60 -5.15 7.82 2.76
CA HIS A 60 -6.09 6.78 2.34
C HIS A 60 -7.27 7.41 1.62
N TYR A 61 -7.61 6.90 0.45
CA TYR A 61 -8.89 7.18 -0.17
C TYR A 61 -9.56 5.89 -0.64
N GLY A 62 -10.89 5.80 -0.40
CA GLY A 62 -11.61 4.60 -0.74
C GLY A 62 -12.76 4.27 0.21
N ASP A 63 -13.17 3.03 0.19
CA ASP A 63 -14.25 2.50 0.99
C ASP A 63 -13.72 1.92 2.32
N ILE A 64 -13.66 2.77 3.35
CA ILE A 64 -13.21 2.38 4.69
C ILE A 64 -14.16 1.41 5.39
N LEU A 65 -15.47 1.49 5.09
CA LEU A 65 -16.46 0.62 5.71
C LEU A 65 -16.36 -0.80 5.16
N SER A 66 -16.10 -0.95 3.86
CA SER A 66 -15.79 -2.26 3.28
C SER A 66 -14.50 -2.86 3.85
N LEU A 67 -13.48 -2.04 4.12
CA LEU A 67 -12.28 -2.49 4.84
C LEU A 67 -12.64 -3.07 6.22
N GLN A 68 -13.43 -2.35 7.01
CA GLN A 68 -13.85 -2.81 8.34
C GLN A 68 -14.65 -4.11 8.26
N LYS A 69 -15.62 -4.17 7.33
CA LYS A 69 -16.49 -5.34 7.16
C LYS A 69 -15.73 -6.57 6.68
N SER A 70 -14.91 -6.42 5.65
CA SER A 70 -14.19 -7.53 5.03
C SER A 70 -13.02 -8.03 5.89
N LEU A 71 -12.46 -7.16 6.72
CA LEU A 71 -11.27 -7.43 7.53
C LEU A 71 -11.57 -7.33 9.04
N GLN A 72 -12.74 -7.73 9.47
CA GLN A 72 -13.24 -7.56 10.85
C GLN A 72 -12.29 -8.08 11.95
N TYR A 73 -11.42 -9.05 11.66
CA TYR A 73 -10.43 -9.60 12.60
C TYR A 73 -9.03 -9.00 12.45
N ILE A 74 -8.70 -8.42 11.31
CA ILE A 74 -7.36 -7.88 10.99
C ILE A 74 -7.33 -6.37 11.20
N PHE A 75 -8.36 -5.69 10.73
CA PHE A 75 -8.39 -4.23 10.70
C PHE A 75 -8.41 -3.56 12.08
N PRO A 76 -9.12 -4.08 13.10
CA PRO A 76 -9.02 -3.55 14.47
C PRO A 76 -7.60 -3.63 15.04
N GLN A 77 -6.87 -4.72 14.80
CA GLN A 77 -5.48 -4.87 15.22
C GLN A 77 -4.56 -3.85 14.52
N TYR A 78 -4.77 -3.61 13.23
CA TYR A 78 -4.07 -2.57 12.51
C TYR A 78 -4.34 -1.18 13.10
N ILE A 79 -5.60 -0.84 13.38
CA ILE A 79 -5.96 0.45 13.99
C ILE A 79 -5.28 0.61 15.35
N GLN A 80 -5.33 -0.41 16.21
CA GLN A 80 -4.69 -0.39 17.51
C GLN A 80 -3.19 -0.11 17.39
N LYS A 81 -2.47 -0.89 16.59
CA LYS A 81 -1.01 -0.72 16.37
C LYS A 81 -0.68 0.67 15.79
N ARG A 82 -1.49 1.18 14.87
CA ARG A 82 -1.31 2.52 14.30
C ARG A 82 -1.44 3.61 15.36
N VAL A 83 -2.45 3.50 16.23
CA VAL A 83 -2.69 4.43 17.33
C VAL A 83 -1.58 4.37 18.38
N GLU A 84 -1.14 3.17 18.78
CA GLU A 84 -0.01 2.97 19.69
C GLU A 84 1.28 3.62 19.15
N ARG A 85 1.50 3.52 17.85
CA ARG A 85 2.64 4.17 17.16
C ARG A 85 2.42 5.65 16.85
N LYS A 86 1.25 6.21 17.21
CA LYS A 86 0.85 7.61 16.94
C LYS A 86 0.97 8.01 15.47
N ILE A 87 0.73 7.08 14.55
CA ILE A 87 0.81 7.34 13.11
C ILE A 87 -0.49 8.01 12.65
N PRO A 88 -0.47 9.26 12.17
CA PRO A 88 -1.67 9.94 11.69
C PRO A 88 -2.12 9.39 10.36
N ILE A 89 -3.44 9.45 10.10
CA ILE A 89 -4.03 9.07 8.82
C ILE A 89 -5.05 10.12 8.36
N LYS A 90 -4.96 10.49 7.08
CA LYS A 90 -5.94 11.31 6.38
C LYS A 90 -6.77 10.41 5.47
N ILE A 91 -8.10 10.54 5.55
CA ILE A 91 -9.03 9.63 4.86
C ILE A 91 -9.99 10.45 4.01
N ILE A 92 -10.06 10.13 2.72
CA ILE A 92 -11.08 10.63 1.81
C ILE A 92 -12.02 9.47 1.49
N CYS A 93 -13.29 9.61 1.80
CA CYS A 93 -14.30 8.59 1.53
C CYS A 93 -15.68 9.24 1.24
N LYS A 94 -16.59 8.43 0.73
CA LYS A 94 -18.00 8.82 0.60
C LYS A 94 -18.63 8.86 1.99
N TRP A 95 -19.48 9.86 2.26
CA TRP A 95 -20.24 9.90 3.51
C TRP A 95 -21.25 8.75 3.59
N GLU A 96 -21.29 8.08 4.74
CA GLU A 96 -22.31 7.10 5.13
C GLU A 96 -22.57 7.19 6.64
N GLU A 97 -23.78 6.83 7.10
CA GLU A 97 -24.17 6.94 8.52
C GLU A 97 -23.18 6.34 9.52
N PRO A 98 -22.60 5.13 9.29
CA PRO A 98 -21.63 4.56 10.23
C PRO A 98 -20.38 5.43 10.45
N HIS A 99 -20.10 6.41 9.58
CA HIS A 99 -18.98 7.33 9.80
C HIS A 99 -19.19 8.23 11.02
N LYS A 100 -20.42 8.45 11.49
CA LYS A 100 -20.69 9.21 12.72
C LYS A 100 -19.93 8.64 13.91
N GLU A 101 -19.93 7.32 14.08
CA GLU A 101 -19.18 6.64 15.15
C GLU A 101 -17.66 6.79 14.98
N LEU A 102 -17.19 6.69 13.75
CA LEU A 102 -15.77 6.89 13.46
C LEU A 102 -15.29 8.31 13.78
N LEU A 103 -16.14 9.31 13.59
CA LEU A 103 -15.81 10.70 13.89
C LEU A 103 -15.65 10.95 15.39
N THR A 104 -16.39 10.28 16.26
CA THR A 104 -16.31 10.46 17.72
C THR A 104 -14.91 10.13 18.27
N THR A 105 -14.22 9.17 17.65
CA THR A 105 -12.87 8.71 18.05
C THR A 105 -11.75 9.26 17.17
N SER A 106 -12.06 10.21 16.27
CA SER A 106 -11.08 10.68 15.27
C SER A 106 -9.84 11.31 15.90
N LYS A 107 -10.01 12.15 16.93
CA LYS A 107 -8.88 12.80 17.63
C LYS A 107 -8.01 11.79 18.36
N THR A 108 -8.60 10.89 19.15
CA THR A 108 -7.88 9.88 19.92
C THR A 108 -7.19 8.84 19.04
N GLN A 109 -7.72 8.63 17.84
CA GLN A 109 -7.15 7.71 16.87
C GLN A 109 -6.32 8.39 15.78
N PHE A 110 -5.95 9.66 15.94
CA PHE A 110 -5.14 10.40 14.98
C PHE A 110 -5.66 10.33 13.54
N ARG A 111 -7.00 10.43 13.36
CA ARG A 111 -7.67 10.39 12.05
C ARG A 111 -8.26 11.73 11.68
N GLN A 112 -8.18 12.04 10.40
CA GLN A 112 -8.88 13.16 9.77
C GLN A 112 -9.69 12.63 8.59
N PHE A 113 -10.90 13.13 8.41
CA PHE A 113 -11.79 12.73 7.32
C PHE A 113 -12.15 13.92 6.44
N VAL A 114 -12.22 13.67 5.15
CA VAL A 114 -12.86 14.51 4.16
C VAL A 114 -13.86 13.64 3.40
N PHE A 115 -15.09 14.15 3.26
CA PHE A 115 -16.18 13.42 2.60
C PHE A 115 -16.45 13.99 1.23
N ILE A 116 -16.45 13.10 0.23
CA ILE A 116 -16.78 13.45 -1.15
C ILE A 116 -18.28 13.24 -1.44
N PRO A 117 -18.82 13.90 -2.46
CA PRO A 117 -20.22 13.74 -2.85
C PRO A 117 -20.58 12.28 -3.13
N PRO A 118 -21.82 11.83 -2.72
CA PRO A 118 -22.24 10.43 -2.83
C PRO A 118 -22.25 9.86 -4.25
N ARG A 119 -22.29 10.70 -5.28
CA ARG A 119 -22.19 10.27 -6.68
C ARG A 119 -20.85 9.63 -7.04
N TYR A 120 -19.80 9.92 -6.28
CA TYR A 120 -18.49 9.30 -6.44
C TYR A 120 -18.39 8.08 -5.52
N ASN A 121 -18.14 6.93 -6.09
CA ASN A 121 -18.05 5.69 -5.34
C ASN A 121 -16.69 5.02 -5.59
N PHE A 122 -15.86 5.02 -4.57
CA PHE A 122 -14.62 4.26 -4.59
C PHE A 122 -14.92 2.79 -4.28
N LYS A 123 -14.58 1.90 -5.21
CA LYS A 123 -14.74 0.44 -5.03
C LYS A 123 -13.50 -0.23 -4.49
N SER A 124 -12.40 0.48 -4.42
CA SER A 124 -11.12 0.00 -3.90
C SER A 124 -10.64 0.91 -2.79
N SER A 125 -9.81 0.39 -1.92
CA SER A 125 -9.12 1.14 -0.89
C SER A 125 -7.67 1.34 -1.28
N ILE A 126 -7.19 2.56 -1.26
CA ILE A 126 -5.85 2.95 -1.69
C ILE A 126 -5.12 3.57 -0.51
N PHE A 127 -3.96 3.00 -0.17
CA PHE A 127 -3.04 3.54 0.82
C PHE A 127 -1.81 4.09 0.13
N ILE A 128 -1.41 5.32 0.51
CA ILE A 128 -0.22 5.99 0.01
C ILE A 128 0.70 6.23 1.22
N TYR A 129 1.88 5.62 1.21
CA TYR A 129 2.80 5.59 2.34
C TYR A 129 4.22 5.23 1.87
N SER A 130 5.24 5.68 2.56
CA SER A 130 6.65 5.25 2.41
C SER A 130 7.13 5.04 0.96
N LYS A 131 6.77 5.96 0.04
CA LYS A 131 7.04 5.86 -1.41
C LYS A 131 6.36 4.67 -2.09
N LYS A 132 5.32 4.12 -1.48
CA LYS A 132 4.52 3.00 -1.96
C LYS A 132 3.06 3.39 -2.11
N VAL A 133 2.38 2.70 -2.99
CA VAL A 133 0.92 2.75 -3.16
C VAL A 133 0.38 1.34 -3.09
N ALA A 134 -0.50 1.08 -2.13
CA ALA A 134 -1.22 -0.18 -2.04
C ALA A 134 -2.67 0.00 -2.47
N VAL A 135 -3.14 -0.80 -3.40
CA VAL A 135 -4.53 -0.84 -3.87
C VAL A 135 -5.16 -2.14 -3.42
N LEU A 136 -6.26 -2.07 -2.66
CA LEU A 136 -6.98 -3.23 -2.14
C LEU A 136 -8.38 -3.28 -2.73
N SER A 137 -8.73 -4.36 -3.40
CA SER A 137 -10.08 -4.65 -3.90
C SER A 137 -10.73 -5.71 -3.00
N LEU A 138 -11.69 -5.29 -2.18
CA LEU A 138 -12.31 -6.09 -1.12
C LEU A 138 -13.83 -6.23 -1.27
N GLN A 139 -14.37 -5.87 -2.43
CA GLN A 139 -15.82 -5.92 -2.67
C GLN A 139 -16.35 -7.34 -2.84
N LYS A 140 -15.53 -8.23 -3.38
CA LYS A 140 -15.90 -9.61 -3.71
C LYS A 140 -14.69 -10.52 -3.56
N GLU A 141 -14.88 -11.71 -2.99
CA GLU A 141 -13.86 -12.76 -2.97
C GLU A 141 -13.68 -13.41 -4.35
N PRO A 142 -12.46 -13.84 -4.69
CA PRO A 142 -11.22 -13.66 -3.91
C PRO A 142 -10.78 -12.20 -3.88
N TYR A 143 -10.24 -11.76 -2.72
CA TYR A 143 -9.71 -10.40 -2.58
C TYR A 143 -8.38 -10.25 -3.32
N TYR A 144 -8.18 -9.09 -3.92
CA TYR A 144 -6.96 -8.76 -4.65
C TYR A 144 -6.29 -7.52 -4.08
N GLY A 145 -4.99 -7.49 -4.21
CA GLY A 145 -4.20 -6.31 -3.87
C GLY A 145 -2.99 -6.16 -4.76
N ILE A 146 -2.56 -4.92 -4.91
CA ILE A 146 -1.36 -4.55 -5.64
C ILE A 146 -0.59 -3.59 -4.76
N VAL A 147 0.70 -3.83 -4.57
CA VAL A 147 1.62 -2.86 -3.99
C VAL A 147 2.60 -2.44 -5.05
N VAL A 148 2.64 -1.14 -5.31
CA VAL A 148 3.60 -0.52 -6.22
C VAL A 148 4.60 0.29 -5.39
N GLU A 149 5.87 -0.04 -5.51
CA GLU A 149 6.99 0.72 -4.96
C GLU A 149 7.67 1.49 -6.10
N ASN A 150 7.30 2.76 -6.24
CA ASN A 150 7.83 3.66 -7.25
C ASN A 150 7.57 5.10 -6.81
N GLU A 151 8.61 5.93 -6.81
CA GLU A 151 8.54 7.30 -6.29
C GLU A 151 7.62 8.20 -7.13
N ASP A 152 7.71 8.15 -8.46
CA ASP A 152 6.89 8.97 -9.35
C ASP A 152 5.40 8.63 -9.22
N PHE A 153 5.08 7.34 -9.10
CA PHE A 153 3.71 6.90 -8.91
C PHE A 153 3.19 7.31 -7.53
N TYR A 154 4.00 7.16 -6.48
CA TYR A 154 3.68 7.63 -5.12
C TYR A 154 3.40 9.14 -5.10
N GLU A 155 4.28 9.98 -5.68
CA GLU A 155 4.10 11.43 -5.71
C GLU A 155 2.86 11.82 -6.52
N THR A 156 2.61 11.15 -7.65
CA THR A 156 1.40 11.36 -8.45
C THR A 156 0.13 11.08 -7.63
N GLN A 157 0.07 9.95 -6.96
CA GLN A 157 -1.09 9.57 -6.14
C GLN A 157 -1.26 10.49 -4.93
N LYS A 158 -0.17 10.91 -4.31
CA LYS A 158 -0.19 11.86 -3.21
C LYS A 158 -0.69 13.25 -3.66
N ASN A 159 -0.24 13.74 -4.80
CA ASN A 159 -0.71 15.02 -5.36
C ASN A 159 -2.20 14.97 -5.70
N LEU A 160 -2.70 13.86 -6.26
CA LEU A 160 -4.14 13.65 -6.48
C LEU A 160 -4.92 13.63 -5.17
N PHE A 161 -4.39 12.95 -4.14
CA PHE A 161 -4.99 12.98 -2.81
C PHE A 161 -5.07 14.39 -2.25
N GLU A 162 -4.00 15.16 -2.32
CA GLU A 162 -3.94 16.54 -1.80
C GLU A 162 -4.88 17.48 -2.56
N LEU A 163 -5.01 17.31 -3.87
CA LEU A 163 -5.98 18.05 -4.69
C LEU A 163 -7.40 17.79 -4.21
N LEU A 164 -7.79 16.52 -4.05
CA LEU A 164 -9.11 16.14 -3.54
C LEU A 164 -9.33 16.63 -2.11
N TRP A 165 -8.30 16.50 -1.27
CA TRP A 165 -8.35 16.96 0.11
C TRP A 165 -8.64 18.46 0.20
N LYS A 166 -7.96 19.28 -0.58
CA LYS A 166 -8.17 20.74 -0.62
C LYS A 166 -9.53 21.13 -1.22
N THR A 167 -10.03 20.34 -2.16
CA THR A 167 -11.30 20.62 -2.84
C THR A 167 -12.51 20.40 -1.94
N TYR A 168 -12.44 19.43 -1.04
CA TYR A 168 -13.59 18.98 -0.25
C TYR A 168 -13.46 19.20 1.27
N ASN A 169 -12.33 19.76 1.75
CA ASN A 169 -12.10 20.03 3.17
C ASN A 169 -12.73 21.35 3.65
#